data_f03c07a6d67c7c9e59404a11cb380b20
#
_entry.id   f03c07a6d67c7c9e59404a11cb380b20
#
_cell.length_a   1.000
_cell.length_b   1.000
_cell.length_c   1.000
_cell.angle_alpha   90.00
_cell.angle_beta   90.00
_cell.angle_gamma   90.00
#
_symmetry.space_group_name_H-M   'P 1'
#
loop_
_entity.id
_entity.type
_entity.pdbx_description
1 polymer ?
#
loop_
_entity_poly.entity_id
_entity_poly.type
_entity_poly.pdbx_seq_one_letter_code
_entity_poly.pdbx_strand_id
1 'polypeptide(L)'
;MKQWISLLFSLFFSIGNLFGQERIVCDETCEIGADTKSAAMTGAAGYAVVSPVGRGTVEPIQQAPRLNTLNGKTIAVVGVSFMSRVTHPEIKRLIMKHYPDARVLLLDEVGTAGPYPAPGITRRAKDDFQQRLREMKVDAVISGNGGCGLCTPKEVGSCLAAEHIGIPSVIICAPGFTNQAHYTSLNNGVPVMRVAEYPGAFALDSEEVLLKNTREILWPQIVDALTRPITAEETASALKADHGDLRDDVFFGTLEEVNAYFTEMKWTD
;
A
#
# COMPACT_ATOMS: atom_id res chain seq x y z
N MET A 1 20.63 43.92 48.04
CA MET A 1 20.84 42.78 47.12
C MET A 1 19.95 41.58 47.46
N LYS A 2 18.68 41.74 47.82
CA LYS A 2 17.75 40.64 48.12
C LYS A 2 16.35 40.80 47.50
N GLN A 3 16.17 41.74 46.57
CA GLN A 3 14.83 41.97 45.95
C GLN A 3 14.76 41.68 44.44
N TRP A 4 15.82 41.18 43.81
CA TRP A 4 15.84 40.90 42.37
C TRP A 4 15.77 39.42 42.01
N ILE A 5 15.81 38.51 43.00
CA ILE A 5 15.75 37.06 42.74
C ILE A 5 14.28 36.52 42.71
N SER A 6 13.32 37.29 43.27
CA SER A 6 11.93 36.89 43.35
C SER A 6 11.11 37.12 42.07
N LEU A 7 11.59 37.97 41.17
CA LEU A 7 10.90 38.33 39.92
C LEU A 7 11.27 37.39 38.73
N LEU A 8 12.39 36.66 38.81
CA LEU A 8 12.80 35.72 37.76
C LEU A 8 12.18 34.35 37.95
N PHE A 9 11.71 33.97 39.11
CA PHE A 9 11.03 32.69 39.35
C PHE A 9 9.54 32.70 38.97
N SER A 10 8.93 33.87 38.85
CA SER A 10 7.52 34.01 38.46
C SER A 10 7.30 34.00 36.94
N LEU A 11 8.36 34.25 36.14
CA LEU A 11 8.26 34.24 34.68
C LEU A 11 8.49 32.85 34.05
N PHE A 12 9.08 31.90 34.75
CA PHE A 12 9.33 30.55 34.25
C PHE A 12 8.16 29.57 34.46
N PHE A 13 7.14 29.94 35.23
CA PHE A 13 5.98 29.08 35.45
C PHE A 13 4.79 29.39 34.51
N SER A 14 4.89 30.40 33.65
CA SER A 14 3.82 30.79 32.70
C SER A 14 4.01 30.33 31.26
N ILE A 15 5.10 29.64 30.93
CA ILE A 15 5.36 29.15 29.54
C ILE A 15 5.08 27.63 29.42
N GLY A 16 4.68 26.95 30.49
CA GLY A 16 4.42 25.51 30.53
C GLY A 16 3.07 25.05 29.97
N ASN A 17 2.19 25.95 29.53
CA ASN A 17 0.82 25.60 29.14
C ASN A 17 0.44 26.01 27.70
N LEU A 18 1.38 26.08 26.75
CA LEU A 18 1.09 26.42 25.35
C LEU A 18 1.13 25.22 24.39
N PHE A 19 1.23 24.00 24.90
CA PHE A 19 0.90 22.78 24.15
C PHE A 19 -0.29 22.12 24.86
N GLY A 20 -1.44 22.74 24.71
CA GLY A 20 -2.71 22.11 25.04
C GLY A 20 -2.86 20.86 24.16
N GLN A 21 -2.66 19.67 24.73
CA GLN A 21 -3.38 18.52 24.25
C GLN A 21 -4.86 18.85 24.45
N GLU A 22 -5.53 19.25 23.39
CA GLU A 22 -6.99 19.21 23.33
C GLU A 22 -7.38 17.75 23.53
N ARG A 23 -7.66 17.37 24.76
CA ARG A 23 -8.51 16.21 25.02
C ARG A 23 -9.85 16.58 24.39
N ILE A 24 -10.20 15.88 23.32
CA ILE A 24 -11.58 15.84 22.84
C ILE A 24 -12.36 15.18 23.99
N VAL A 25 -12.87 15.99 24.88
CA VAL A 25 -13.88 15.58 25.87
C VAL A 25 -15.18 15.67 25.08
N CYS A 26 -15.70 14.53 24.62
CA CYS A 26 -17.09 14.45 24.21
C CYS A 26 -17.92 14.86 25.44
N ASP A 27 -18.49 16.04 25.42
CA ASP A 27 -19.52 16.43 26.36
C ASP A 27 -20.84 15.74 25.94
N GLU A 28 -21.86 15.86 26.82
CA GLU A 28 -23.18 15.23 26.62
C GLU A 28 -23.92 15.74 25.37
N THR A 29 -23.30 16.60 24.53
CA THR A 29 -23.86 17.18 23.30
C THR A 29 -23.23 16.61 22.03
N CYS A 30 -22.42 15.55 22.13
CA CYS A 30 -21.89 14.84 20.97
C CYS A 30 -23.06 14.10 20.29
N GLU A 31 -23.83 14.82 19.47
CA GLU A 31 -24.86 14.24 18.62
C GLU A 31 -24.22 13.35 17.56
N ILE A 32 -24.14 12.05 17.87
CA ILE A 32 -24.00 11.02 16.84
C ILE A 32 -25.25 11.15 15.98
N GLY A 33 -25.05 11.43 14.70
CA GLY A 33 -26.09 11.83 13.73
C GLY A 33 -27.43 11.11 13.90
N ALA A 34 -28.49 11.87 13.96
CA ALA A 34 -29.84 11.58 14.46
C ALA A 34 -30.67 10.57 13.64
N ASP A 35 -30.08 9.52 13.07
CA ASP A 35 -30.81 8.45 12.39
C ASP A 35 -30.65 7.05 13.04
N THR A 36 -30.04 6.96 14.20
CA THR A 36 -30.10 5.73 15.00
C THR A 36 -31.47 5.63 15.64
N LYS A 37 -32.38 4.86 15.05
CA LYS A 37 -33.59 4.38 15.73
C LYS A 37 -33.15 3.69 17.01
N SER A 38 -33.25 4.39 18.13
CA SER A 38 -33.15 3.82 19.47
C SER A 38 -34.25 2.75 19.60
N ALA A 39 -33.91 1.50 19.27
CA ALA A 39 -34.72 0.37 19.68
C ALA A 39 -34.65 0.32 21.19
N ALA A 40 -35.77 0.63 21.87
CA ALA A 40 -35.91 0.52 23.31
C ALA A 40 -35.59 -0.93 23.71
N MET A 41 -34.39 -1.16 24.24
CA MET A 41 -33.93 -2.49 24.70
C MET A 41 -34.61 -2.80 26.02
N THR A 42 -35.61 -3.67 26.00
CA THR A 42 -36.26 -4.21 27.17
C THR A 42 -35.32 -5.25 27.80
N GLY A 43 -34.60 -4.84 28.85
CA GLY A 43 -34.10 -5.73 29.92
C GLY A 43 -32.86 -6.56 29.72
N ALA A 44 -32.25 -6.64 28.54
CA ALA A 44 -30.96 -7.32 28.34
C ALA A 44 -29.85 -6.26 28.20
N ALA A 45 -28.68 -6.52 28.79
CA ALA A 45 -27.51 -5.66 28.61
C ALA A 45 -27.13 -5.70 27.11
N GLY A 46 -27.31 -4.58 26.40
CA GLY A 46 -26.93 -4.44 25.01
C GLY A 46 -25.53 -3.85 24.89
N TYR A 47 -24.83 -4.27 23.86
CA TYR A 47 -23.50 -3.77 23.51
C TYR A 47 -23.58 -2.97 22.21
N ALA A 48 -22.91 -1.82 22.19
CA ALA A 48 -22.64 -1.07 20.97
C ALA A 48 -21.19 -1.35 20.58
N VAL A 49 -20.98 -1.91 19.40
CA VAL A 49 -19.63 -2.18 18.88
C VAL A 49 -19.44 -1.43 17.58
N VAL A 50 -18.31 -0.78 17.46
CA VAL A 50 -17.92 -0.03 16.27
C VAL A 50 -17.10 -0.93 15.37
N SER A 51 -17.38 -0.87 14.06
CA SER A 51 -16.56 -1.57 13.08
C SER A 51 -15.07 -1.19 13.24
N PRO A 52 -14.17 -2.17 13.35
CA PRO A 52 -12.73 -1.90 13.36
C PRO A 52 -12.19 -1.47 11.99
N VAL A 53 -12.98 -1.64 10.94
CA VAL A 53 -12.61 -1.28 9.58
C VAL A 53 -13.00 0.18 9.35
N GLY A 54 -12.04 1.09 9.46
CA GLY A 54 -12.25 2.51 9.14
C GLY A 54 -12.51 2.73 7.65
N ARG A 55 -13.11 3.86 7.31
CA ARG A 55 -13.23 4.27 5.90
C ARG A 55 -11.87 4.69 5.36
N GLY A 56 -11.55 4.27 4.13
CA GLY A 56 -10.39 4.77 3.41
C GLY A 56 -10.50 6.29 3.22
N THR A 57 -9.49 7.03 3.70
CA THR A 57 -9.43 8.50 3.56
C THR A 57 -8.59 8.95 2.38
N VAL A 58 -8.00 8.00 1.64
CA VAL A 58 -7.12 8.28 0.51
C VAL A 58 -7.93 8.23 -0.78
N GLU A 59 -8.01 9.36 -1.46
CA GLU A 59 -8.68 9.44 -2.76
C GLU A 59 -7.93 8.64 -3.82
N PRO A 60 -8.64 7.82 -4.62
CA PRO A 60 -8.02 7.07 -5.71
C PRO A 60 -7.43 8.01 -6.76
N ILE A 61 -6.21 7.72 -7.21
CA ILE A 61 -5.59 8.42 -8.33
C ILE A 61 -6.09 7.87 -9.67
N GLN A 62 -5.97 8.69 -10.71
CA GLN A 62 -6.02 8.17 -12.07
C GLN A 62 -4.73 7.39 -12.34
N GLN A 63 -4.83 6.07 -12.47
CA GLN A 63 -3.68 5.21 -12.69
C GLN A 63 -3.02 5.44 -14.05
N ALA A 64 -1.72 5.19 -14.11
CA ALA A 64 -0.93 5.29 -15.31
C ALA A 64 -1.49 4.40 -16.45
N PRO A 65 -1.58 4.90 -17.70
CA PRO A 65 -1.93 4.07 -18.84
C PRO A 65 -0.87 2.98 -19.03
N ARG A 66 -1.30 1.78 -19.40
CA ARG A 66 -0.36 0.69 -19.71
C ARG A 66 0.32 0.93 -21.05
N LEU A 67 1.50 0.34 -21.24
CA LEU A 67 2.29 0.53 -22.45
C LEU A 67 1.71 -0.27 -23.61
N ASN A 68 1.81 0.24 -24.82
CA ASN A 68 1.45 -0.54 -26.02
C ASN A 68 2.50 -1.62 -26.33
N THR A 69 3.73 -1.39 -25.95
CA THR A 69 4.89 -2.29 -26.15
C THR A 69 6.01 -1.92 -25.19
N LEU A 70 6.89 -2.85 -24.88
CA LEU A 70 8.13 -2.57 -24.16
C LEU A 70 9.27 -2.16 -25.07
N ASN A 71 9.13 -2.33 -26.39
CA ASN A 71 10.19 -1.96 -27.34
C ASN A 71 10.38 -0.45 -27.37
N GLY A 72 11.64 0.01 -27.35
CA GLY A 72 12.00 1.41 -27.29
C GLY A 72 11.72 2.10 -25.94
N LYS A 73 11.35 1.33 -24.90
CA LYS A 73 11.01 1.84 -23.56
C LYS A 73 12.17 1.70 -22.57
N THR A 74 12.22 2.60 -21.60
CA THR A 74 13.14 2.49 -20.47
C THR A 74 12.39 1.86 -19.30
N ILE A 75 12.82 0.67 -18.88
CA ILE A 75 12.19 -0.13 -17.84
C ILE A 75 13.11 -0.18 -16.61
N ALA A 76 12.62 0.23 -15.46
CA ALA A 76 13.33 0.07 -14.19
C ALA A 76 12.93 -1.25 -13.51
N VAL A 77 13.90 -2.10 -13.21
CA VAL A 77 13.70 -3.36 -12.46
C VAL A 77 14.37 -3.20 -11.11
N VAL A 78 13.57 -3.02 -10.08
CA VAL A 78 14.02 -2.59 -8.74
C VAL A 78 13.50 -3.51 -7.64
N GLY A 79 14.05 -3.32 -6.44
CA GLY A 79 13.73 -4.11 -5.26
C GLY A 79 14.96 -4.85 -4.74
N VAL A 80 14.93 -5.18 -3.44
CA VAL A 80 16.08 -5.75 -2.74
C VAL A 80 15.74 -7.04 -1.99
N SER A 81 14.47 -7.45 -2.05
CA SER A 81 13.99 -8.58 -1.26
C SER A 81 14.20 -9.91 -1.99
N PHE A 82 14.30 -10.97 -1.25
CA PHE A 82 14.30 -12.39 -1.71
C PHE A 82 14.83 -12.69 -3.11
N MET A 83 16.08 -13.05 -3.22
CA MET A 83 16.67 -13.56 -4.47
C MET A 83 16.47 -12.65 -5.70
N SER A 84 16.12 -11.37 -5.48
CA SER A 84 16.04 -10.36 -6.55
C SER A 84 17.34 -10.29 -7.38
N ARG A 85 18.50 -10.55 -6.74
CA ARG A 85 19.80 -10.67 -7.40
C ARG A 85 19.89 -11.77 -8.47
N VAL A 86 18.95 -12.73 -8.46
CA VAL A 86 18.85 -13.81 -9.45
C VAL A 86 17.75 -13.49 -10.48
N THR A 87 16.57 -13.12 -10.01
CA THR A 87 15.40 -12.91 -10.86
C THR A 87 15.50 -11.63 -11.69
N HIS A 88 16.00 -10.54 -11.14
CA HIS A 88 16.03 -9.23 -11.83
C HIS A 88 17.00 -9.20 -13.02
N PRO A 89 18.25 -9.72 -12.92
CA PRO A 89 19.10 -9.83 -14.09
C PRO A 89 18.51 -10.71 -15.19
N GLU A 90 17.78 -11.77 -14.82
CA GLU A 90 17.10 -12.63 -15.79
C GLU A 90 15.93 -11.89 -16.47
N ILE A 91 15.13 -11.12 -15.73
CA ILE A 91 14.09 -10.26 -16.30
C ILE A 91 14.71 -9.26 -17.26
N LYS A 92 15.81 -8.60 -16.89
CA LYS A 92 16.57 -7.71 -17.80
C LYS A 92 16.96 -8.43 -19.09
N ARG A 93 17.54 -9.64 -18.96
CA ARG A 93 17.94 -10.46 -20.11
C ARG A 93 16.75 -10.80 -21.01
N LEU A 94 15.59 -11.13 -20.45
CA LEU A 94 14.36 -11.44 -21.17
C LEU A 94 13.81 -10.22 -21.90
N ILE A 95 13.76 -9.05 -21.24
CA ILE A 95 13.34 -7.80 -21.87
C ILE A 95 14.22 -7.51 -23.07
N MET A 96 15.53 -7.49 -22.91
CA MET A 96 16.48 -7.18 -24.00
C MET A 96 16.45 -8.21 -25.13
N LYS A 97 16.12 -9.48 -24.82
CA LYS A 97 15.98 -10.54 -25.85
C LYS A 97 14.73 -10.34 -26.72
N HIS A 98 13.59 -9.99 -26.10
CA HIS A 98 12.30 -9.90 -26.78
C HIS A 98 11.97 -8.50 -27.29
N TYR A 99 12.61 -7.48 -26.71
CA TYR A 99 12.46 -6.06 -27.06
C TYR A 99 13.85 -5.41 -27.16
N PRO A 100 14.56 -5.62 -28.29
CA PRO A 100 15.98 -5.25 -28.41
C PRO A 100 16.25 -3.74 -28.29
N ASP A 101 15.26 -2.89 -28.58
CA ASP A 101 15.38 -1.44 -28.41
C ASP A 101 15.02 -0.94 -27.01
N ALA A 102 14.64 -1.85 -26.10
CA ALA A 102 14.35 -1.48 -24.72
C ALA A 102 15.65 -1.22 -23.93
N ARG A 103 15.60 -0.19 -23.08
CA ARG A 103 16.65 0.08 -22.09
C ARG A 103 16.19 -0.45 -20.74
N VAL A 104 17.02 -1.23 -20.04
CA VAL A 104 16.70 -1.77 -18.73
C VAL A 104 17.70 -1.29 -17.68
N LEU A 105 17.18 -0.60 -16.69
CA LEU A 105 17.89 -0.08 -15.51
C LEU A 105 17.66 -1.02 -14.33
N LEU A 106 18.71 -1.37 -13.61
CA LEU A 106 18.61 -2.18 -12.39
C LEU A 106 18.69 -1.29 -11.14
N LEU A 107 18.54 -1.94 -9.98
CA LEU A 107 18.52 -1.31 -8.66
C LEU A 107 19.69 -0.34 -8.43
N ASP A 108 20.91 -0.72 -8.80
CA ASP A 108 22.11 0.08 -8.59
C ASP A 108 22.09 1.42 -9.34
N GLU A 109 21.32 1.49 -10.41
CA GLU A 109 21.16 2.69 -11.24
C GLU A 109 20.02 3.58 -10.72
N VAL A 110 18.91 3.00 -10.25
CA VAL A 110 17.66 3.70 -9.94
C VAL A 110 17.37 3.80 -8.44
N GLY A 111 17.73 2.78 -7.66
CA GLY A 111 17.33 2.64 -6.26
C GLY A 111 15.87 2.22 -6.08
N THR A 112 15.31 2.45 -4.89
CA THR A 112 13.91 2.16 -4.55
C THR A 112 13.27 3.34 -3.82
N ALA A 113 11.93 3.35 -3.75
CA ALA A 113 11.18 4.32 -2.95
C ALA A 113 11.17 3.97 -1.43
N GLY A 114 11.56 2.75 -1.07
CA GLY A 114 11.43 2.25 0.30
C GLY A 114 9.98 1.96 0.70
N PRO A 115 9.72 1.66 1.98
CA PRO A 115 8.38 1.37 2.48
C PRO A 115 7.45 2.59 2.33
N TYR A 116 6.20 2.36 1.97
CA TYR A 116 5.19 3.38 1.72
C TYR A 116 3.88 3.00 2.44
N PRO A 117 3.16 3.93 3.09
CA PRO A 117 3.64 5.19 3.61
C PRO A 117 4.30 4.98 4.98
N ALA A 118 5.46 5.57 5.21
CA ALA A 118 6.01 5.67 6.55
C ALA A 118 6.27 7.14 6.90
N PRO A 119 5.95 7.60 8.10
CA PRO A 119 6.08 9.01 8.46
C PRO A 119 7.56 9.46 8.43
N GLY A 120 7.79 10.64 7.86
CA GLY A 120 9.08 11.35 7.93
C GLY A 120 10.09 10.94 6.86
N ILE A 121 10.91 9.94 7.12
CA ILE A 121 12.06 9.54 6.26
C ILE A 121 11.61 9.06 4.88
N THR A 122 10.48 8.42 4.80
CA THR A 122 9.99 7.76 3.57
C THR A 122 9.38 8.69 2.53
N ARG A 123 8.87 9.86 2.92
CA ARG A 123 8.41 10.85 1.94
C ARG A 123 9.58 11.30 1.07
N ARG A 124 10.71 11.63 1.69
CA ARG A 124 11.92 12.03 0.98
C ARG A 124 12.43 10.93 0.04
N ALA A 125 12.52 9.69 0.52
CA ALA A 125 12.96 8.56 -0.31
C ALA A 125 12.05 8.32 -1.52
N LYS A 126 10.72 8.50 -1.34
CA LYS A 126 9.75 8.45 -2.44
C LYS A 126 10.00 9.57 -3.45
N ASP A 127 10.14 10.81 -2.98
CA ASP A 127 10.33 11.97 -3.84
C ASP A 127 11.66 11.88 -4.61
N ASP A 128 12.73 11.46 -3.96
CA ASP A 128 14.04 11.20 -4.58
C ASP A 128 13.95 10.09 -5.64
N PHE A 129 13.20 9.02 -5.38
CA PHE A 129 12.99 7.96 -6.34
C PHE A 129 12.16 8.42 -7.55
N GLN A 130 11.07 9.16 -7.33
CA GLN A 130 10.26 9.75 -8.39
C GLN A 130 11.08 10.72 -9.25
N GLN A 131 11.96 11.51 -8.65
CA GLN A 131 12.86 12.40 -9.37
C GLN A 131 13.80 11.60 -10.27
N ARG A 132 14.45 10.54 -9.76
CA ARG A 132 15.31 9.67 -10.58
C ARG A 132 14.56 9.02 -11.73
N LEU A 133 13.32 8.54 -11.52
CA LEU A 133 12.50 7.97 -12.59
C LEU A 133 12.28 8.98 -13.73
N ARG A 134 11.99 10.25 -13.38
CA ARG A 134 11.80 11.33 -14.37
C ARG A 134 13.10 11.67 -15.10
N GLU A 135 14.21 11.85 -14.38
CA GLU A 135 15.53 12.20 -14.94
C GLU A 135 16.03 11.12 -15.90
N MET A 136 15.81 9.85 -15.55
CA MET A 136 16.20 8.70 -16.36
C MET A 136 15.18 8.36 -17.47
N LYS A 137 14.07 9.12 -17.54
CA LYS A 137 12.97 8.91 -18.50
C LYS A 137 12.44 7.47 -18.46
N VAL A 138 12.16 6.97 -17.25
CA VAL A 138 11.62 5.63 -17.07
C VAL A 138 10.15 5.60 -17.52
N ASP A 139 9.82 4.61 -18.35
CA ASP A 139 8.48 4.39 -18.89
C ASP A 139 7.68 3.35 -18.09
N ALA A 140 8.32 2.44 -17.35
CA ALA A 140 7.67 1.46 -16.50
C ALA A 140 8.57 0.98 -15.36
N VAL A 141 7.96 0.51 -14.27
CA VAL A 141 8.65 -0.04 -13.11
C VAL A 141 8.21 -1.48 -12.84
N ILE A 142 9.18 -2.37 -12.65
CA ILE A 142 9.01 -3.73 -12.15
C ILE A 142 9.67 -3.77 -10.78
N SER A 143 8.94 -4.08 -9.73
CA SER A 143 9.47 -4.15 -8.36
C SER A 143 9.24 -5.52 -7.74
N GLY A 144 10.14 -5.97 -6.92
CA GLY A 144 10.04 -7.27 -6.23
C GLY A 144 11.35 -7.67 -5.55
N ASN A 145 11.41 -8.82 -4.92
CA ASN A 145 10.35 -9.84 -4.83
C ASN A 145 9.64 -9.73 -3.47
N GLY A 146 8.32 -9.54 -3.48
CA GLY A 146 7.50 -9.58 -2.27
C GLY A 146 7.26 -11.03 -1.83
N GLY A 147 7.62 -11.38 -0.60
CA GLY A 147 7.48 -12.74 -0.10
C GLY A 147 7.42 -12.81 1.43
N CYS A 148 7.13 -11.70 2.09
CA CYS A 148 6.90 -11.61 3.53
C CYS A 148 6.02 -10.40 3.86
N GLY A 149 5.47 -10.38 5.10
CA GLY A 149 4.59 -9.32 5.57
C GLY A 149 5.20 -7.91 5.55
N LEU A 150 6.53 -7.79 5.64
CA LEU A 150 7.25 -6.51 5.58
C LEU A 150 7.80 -6.21 4.18
N CYS A 151 8.26 -7.24 3.47
CA CYS A 151 8.91 -7.08 2.17
C CYS A 151 7.90 -6.65 1.10
N THR A 152 6.72 -7.25 1.09
CA THR A 152 5.70 -6.96 0.09
C THR A 152 5.27 -5.50 0.10
N PRO A 153 4.85 -4.89 1.23
CA PRO A 153 4.54 -3.46 1.26
C PRO A 153 5.72 -2.55 0.87
N LYS A 154 6.95 -2.97 1.20
CA LYS A 154 8.16 -2.24 0.82
C LYS A 154 8.34 -2.21 -0.70
N GLU A 155 8.21 -3.36 -1.36
CA GLU A 155 8.36 -3.43 -2.82
C GLU A 155 7.17 -2.76 -3.54
N VAL A 156 5.95 -2.86 -3.01
CA VAL A 156 4.78 -2.10 -3.47
C VAL A 156 5.04 -0.59 -3.42
N GLY A 157 5.81 -0.10 -2.43
CA GLY A 157 6.17 1.31 -2.31
C GLY A 157 6.81 1.90 -3.58
N SER A 158 7.67 1.15 -4.26
CA SER A 158 8.27 1.58 -5.53
C SER A 158 7.24 1.63 -6.68
N CYS A 159 6.31 0.67 -6.71
CA CYS A 159 5.19 0.69 -7.66
C CYS A 159 4.27 1.89 -7.42
N LEU A 160 3.89 2.16 -6.17
CA LEU A 160 3.07 3.30 -5.79
C LEU A 160 3.73 4.63 -6.19
N ALA A 161 5.03 4.77 -5.91
CA ALA A 161 5.76 5.98 -6.28
C ALA A 161 5.73 6.22 -7.80
N ALA A 162 5.82 5.16 -8.61
CA ALA A 162 5.73 5.24 -10.07
C ALA A 162 4.32 5.59 -10.54
N GLU A 163 3.29 4.86 -10.06
CA GLU A 163 1.89 5.10 -10.44
C GLU A 163 1.44 6.54 -10.12
N HIS A 164 1.86 7.10 -8.97
CA HIS A 164 1.54 8.48 -8.59
C HIS A 164 2.11 9.55 -9.53
N ILE A 165 3.08 9.21 -10.36
CA ILE A 165 3.65 10.13 -11.37
C ILE A 165 3.35 9.72 -12.81
N GLY A 166 2.36 8.83 -12.99
CA GLY A 166 1.89 8.40 -14.31
C GLY A 166 2.78 7.36 -15.01
N ILE A 167 3.61 6.62 -14.25
CA ILE A 167 4.45 5.55 -14.77
C ILE A 167 3.83 4.20 -14.37
N PRO A 168 3.42 3.34 -15.32
CA PRO A 168 2.84 2.03 -15.03
C PRO A 168 3.82 1.11 -14.32
N SER A 169 3.29 0.27 -13.43
CA SER A 169 4.12 -0.62 -12.65
C SER A 169 3.54 -2.02 -12.48
N VAL A 170 4.39 -2.95 -12.08
CA VAL A 170 4.04 -4.31 -11.68
C VAL A 170 4.88 -4.74 -10.48
N ILE A 171 4.21 -5.35 -9.49
CA ILE A 171 4.87 -5.99 -8.34
C ILE A 171 5.03 -7.47 -8.58
N ILE A 172 6.19 -8.02 -8.25
CA ILE A 172 6.44 -9.48 -8.21
C ILE A 172 6.26 -9.96 -6.78
N CYS A 173 5.33 -10.90 -6.55
CA CYS A 173 5.03 -11.47 -5.23
C CYS A 173 5.07 -12.99 -5.24
N ALA A 174 5.38 -13.59 -4.09
CA ALA A 174 5.12 -15.00 -3.83
C ALA A 174 3.62 -15.24 -3.54
N PRO A 175 3.10 -16.48 -3.70
CA PRO A 175 1.75 -16.84 -3.33
C PRO A 175 1.45 -16.49 -1.87
N GLY A 176 0.22 -16.06 -1.59
CA GLY A 176 -0.22 -15.61 -0.26
C GLY A 176 0.10 -14.15 0.07
N PHE A 177 0.90 -13.45 -0.75
CA PHE A 177 1.21 -12.03 -0.55
C PHE A 177 0.54 -11.11 -1.59
N THR A 178 -0.16 -11.68 -2.56
CA THR A 178 -0.89 -10.93 -3.59
C THR A 178 -1.97 -10.03 -2.97
N ASN A 179 -2.77 -10.56 -2.05
CA ASN A 179 -3.79 -9.77 -1.35
C ASN A 179 -3.17 -8.61 -0.56
N GLN A 180 -2.03 -8.85 0.13
CA GLN A 180 -1.32 -7.79 0.83
C GLN A 180 -0.84 -6.69 -0.12
N ALA A 181 -0.36 -7.04 -1.32
CA ALA A 181 0.01 -6.07 -2.33
C ALA A 181 -1.19 -5.23 -2.79
N HIS A 182 -2.35 -5.86 -3.03
CA HIS A 182 -3.59 -5.17 -3.40
C HIS A 182 -4.08 -4.23 -2.29
N TYR A 183 -4.19 -4.70 -1.04
CA TYR A 183 -4.60 -3.85 0.07
C TYR A 183 -3.63 -2.69 0.31
N THR A 184 -2.32 -2.95 0.24
CA THR A 184 -1.32 -1.89 0.38
C THR A 184 -1.49 -0.83 -0.71
N SER A 185 -1.74 -1.22 -1.95
CA SER A 185 -1.90 -0.27 -3.05
C SER A 185 -3.20 0.52 -2.96
N LEU A 186 -4.30 -0.15 -2.66
CA LEU A 186 -5.62 0.45 -2.53
C LEU A 186 -5.64 1.51 -1.43
N ASN A 187 -5.11 1.18 -0.23
CA ASN A 187 -4.97 2.10 0.90
C ASN A 187 -4.02 3.28 0.63
N ASN A 188 -3.33 3.27 -0.50
CA ASN A 188 -2.46 4.35 -0.96
C ASN A 188 -2.93 4.98 -2.29
N GLY A 189 -4.21 4.83 -2.61
CA GLY A 189 -4.86 5.49 -3.74
C GLY A 189 -4.60 4.85 -5.10
N VAL A 190 -4.04 3.64 -5.16
CA VAL A 190 -3.85 2.89 -6.42
C VAL A 190 -4.78 1.69 -6.44
N PRO A 191 -5.97 1.78 -7.07
CA PRO A 191 -7.02 0.76 -6.98
C PRO A 191 -6.61 -0.60 -7.55
N VAL A 192 -5.94 -0.61 -8.70
CA VAL A 192 -5.60 -1.87 -9.39
C VAL A 192 -4.08 -2.02 -9.47
N MET A 193 -3.48 -2.69 -8.48
CA MET A 193 -2.08 -3.08 -8.57
C MET A 193 -1.92 -4.29 -9.48
N ARG A 194 -1.11 -4.18 -10.51
CA ARG A 194 -0.72 -5.32 -11.34
C ARG A 194 0.30 -6.18 -10.61
N VAL A 195 0.04 -7.47 -10.52
CA VAL A 195 0.88 -8.45 -9.82
C VAL A 195 1.34 -9.52 -10.80
N ALA A 196 2.62 -9.86 -10.75
CA ALA A 196 3.18 -11.07 -11.33
C ALA A 196 3.47 -12.05 -10.18
N GLU A 197 2.69 -13.12 -10.09
CA GLU A 197 2.81 -14.07 -9.00
C GLU A 197 3.83 -15.17 -9.33
N TYR A 198 4.85 -15.27 -8.49
CA TYR A 198 5.83 -16.34 -8.53
C TYR A 198 5.18 -17.64 -7.98
N PRO A 199 5.39 -18.82 -8.60
CA PRO A 199 4.62 -20.03 -8.25
C PRO A 199 5.08 -20.72 -6.94
N GLY A 200 6.11 -20.22 -6.27
CA GLY A 200 6.71 -20.84 -5.09
C GLY A 200 7.24 -19.84 -4.08
N ALA A 201 8.15 -20.31 -3.23
CA ALA A 201 8.81 -19.48 -2.22
C ALA A 201 10.22 -19.11 -2.69
N PHE A 202 10.48 -17.85 -3.00
CA PHE A 202 11.78 -17.36 -3.49
C PHE A 202 12.99 -17.82 -2.66
N ALA A 203 12.82 -17.93 -1.33
CA ALA A 203 13.92 -18.27 -0.43
C ALA A 203 14.22 -19.78 -0.37
N LEU A 204 13.31 -20.62 -0.86
CA LEU A 204 13.44 -22.08 -0.79
C LEU A 204 13.83 -22.71 -2.12
N ASP A 205 13.56 -22.02 -3.23
CA ASP A 205 13.86 -22.52 -4.55
C ASP A 205 15.36 -22.36 -4.88
N SER A 206 15.91 -23.35 -5.59
CA SER A 206 17.25 -23.26 -6.14
C SER A 206 17.33 -22.17 -7.22
N GLU A 207 18.54 -21.69 -7.50
CA GLU A 207 18.75 -20.70 -8.54
C GLU A 207 18.23 -21.18 -9.93
N GLU A 208 18.39 -22.45 -10.24
CA GLU A 208 17.89 -23.06 -11.46
C GLU A 208 16.36 -22.96 -11.56
N VAL A 209 15.66 -23.29 -10.44
CA VAL A 209 14.20 -23.20 -10.34
C VAL A 209 13.74 -21.74 -10.44
N LEU A 210 14.42 -20.82 -9.76
CA LEU A 210 14.15 -19.39 -9.84
C LEU A 210 14.25 -18.87 -11.30
N LEU A 211 15.32 -19.22 -12.00
CA LEU A 211 15.51 -18.82 -13.38
C LEU A 211 14.46 -19.43 -14.31
N LYS A 212 14.14 -20.73 -14.13
CA LYS A 212 13.08 -21.39 -14.89
C LYS A 212 11.73 -20.71 -14.67
N ASN A 213 11.31 -20.54 -13.42
CA ASN A 213 10.03 -19.92 -13.09
C ASN A 213 9.96 -18.46 -13.54
N THR A 214 11.10 -17.74 -13.52
CA THR A 214 11.16 -16.38 -14.06
C THR A 214 10.88 -16.36 -15.55
N ARG A 215 11.42 -17.31 -16.32
CA ARG A 215 11.24 -17.40 -17.78
C ARG A 215 9.83 -17.85 -18.17
N GLU A 216 9.34 -18.88 -17.52
CA GLU A 216 8.14 -19.60 -17.95
C GLU A 216 6.86 -19.01 -17.34
N ILE A 217 6.94 -18.44 -16.13
CA ILE A 217 5.78 -18.03 -15.33
C ILE A 217 5.74 -16.53 -15.08
N LEU A 218 6.81 -15.93 -14.54
CA LEU A 218 6.81 -14.48 -14.26
C LEU A 218 6.85 -13.64 -15.54
N TRP A 219 7.66 -14.03 -16.51
CA TRP A 219 7.86 -13.23 -17.72
C TRP A 219 6.56 -12.90 -18.46
N PRO A 220 5.70 -13.86 -18.83
CA PRO A 220 4.44 -13.56 -19.50
C PRO A 220 3.51 -12.69 -18.65
N GLN A 221 3.49 -12.89 -17.33
CA GLN A 221 2.68 -12.08 -16.43
C GLN A 221 3.19 -10.63 -16.35
N ILE A 222 4.51 -10.41 -16.32
CA ILE A 222 5.12 -9.07 -16.29
C ILE A 222 4.77 -8.32 -17.58
N VAL A 223 4.86 -8.98 -18.75
CA VAL A 223 4.51 -8.36 -20.02
C VAL A 223 3.02 -7.99 -20.05
N ASP A 224 2.13 -8.91 -19.68
CA ASP A 224 0.70 -8.64 -19.60
C ASP A 224 0.39 -7.50 -18.63
N ALA A 225 0.97 -7.52 -17.44
CA ALA A 225 0.76 -6.50 -16.41
C ALA A 225 1.13 -5.08 -16.86
N LEU A 226 2.18 -4.95 -17.66
CA LEU A 226 2.64 -3.65 -18.17
C LEU A 226 1.95 -3.21 -19.46
N THR A 227 1.31 -4.14 -20.21
CA THR A 227 0.73 -3.83 -21.52
C THR A 227 -0.79 -3.95 -21.58
N ARG A 228 -1.42 -4.78 -20.75
CA ARG A 228 -2.88 -4.94 -20.72
C ARG A 228 -3.54 -3.75 -20.03
N PRO A 229 -4.41 -2.99 -20.72
CA PRO A 229 -5.10 -1.84 -20.13
C PRO A 229 -5.86 -2.21 -18.84
N ILE A 230 -5.93 -1.28 -17.91
CA ILE A 230 -6.81 -1.37 -16.74
C ILE A 230 -8.20 -0.93 -17.19
N THR A 231 -9.21 -1.77 -16.93
CA THR A 231 -10.59 -1.47 -17.31
C THR A 231 -11.32 -0.70 -16.21
N ALA A 232 -12.40 -0.03 -16.58
CA ALA A 232 -13.27 0.64 -15.61
C ALA A 232 -13.91 -0.37 -14.64
N GLU A 233 -14.22 -1.59 -15.11
CA GLU A 233 -14.76 -2.67 -14.30
C GLU A 233 -13.76 -3.16 -13.26
N GLU A 234 -12.46 -3.32 -13.63
CA GLU A 234 -11.40 -3.69 -12.69
C GLU A 234 -11.27 -2.64 -11.58
N THR A 235 -11.27 -1.36 -11.97
CA THR A 235 -11.20 -0.24 -11.00
C THR A 235 -12.42 -0.21 -10.09
N ALA A 236 -13.61 -0.31 -10.63
CA ALA A 236 -14.85 -0.31 -9.85
C ALA A 236 -14.93 -1.52 -8.90
N SER A 237 -14.47 -2.70 -9.36
CA SER A 237 -14.43 -3.90 -8.54
C SER A 237 -13.44 -3.77 -7.38
N ALA A 238 -12.24 -3.21 -7.63
CA ALA A 238 -11.24 -2.99 -6.59
C ALA A 238 -11.74 -2.02 -5.52
N LEU A 239 -12.35 -0.90 -5.93
CA LEU A 239 -12.90 0.09 -5.01
C LEU A 239 -14.10 -0.45 -4.21
N LYS A 240 -14.94 -1.30 -4.82
CA LYS A 240 -16.05 -1.93 -4.11
C LYS A 240 -15.60 -2.95 -3.08
N ALA A 241 -14.52 -3.67 -3.34
CA ALA A 241 -13.96 -4.65 -2.40
C ALA A 241 -13.40 -3.97 -1.12
N ASP A 242 -12.90 -2.72 -1.24
CA ASP A 242 -12.42 -1.93 -0.10
C ASP A 242 -13.56 -1.44 0.80
N HIS A 243 -14.65 -1.09 0.14
CA HIS A 243 -15.82 -0.56 0.85
C HIS A 243 -16.80 -1.65 1.23
N GLY A 244 -16.41 -2.88 1.51
CA GLY A 244 -17.35 -3.94 1.89
C GLY A 244 -18.68 -3.35 2.37
N ASP A 245 -19.77 -4.00 2.35
CA ASP A 245 -21.08 -3.40 2.68
C ASP A 245 -21.09 -2.83 4.12
N LEU A 246 -20.43 -1.67 4.30
CA LEU A 246 -20.32 -0.93 5.57
C LEU A 246 -21.69 -0.30 5.87
N ARG A 247 -22.75 -1.15 5.95
CA ARG A 247 -24.12 -0.65 6.18
C ARG A 247 -24.24 -0.02 7.55
N ASP A 248 -23.46 -0.50 8.53
CA ASP A 248 -23.51 0.04 9.88
C ASP A 248 -22.09 0.17 10.45
N ASP A 249 -21.62 1.39 10.61
CA ASP A 249 -20.36 1.69 11.35
C ASP A 249 -20.47 1.28 12.82
N VAL A 250 -21.70 1.05 13.32
CA VAL A 250 -22.01 0.65 14.71
C VAL A 250 -23.05 -0.46 14.69
N PHE A 251 -22.71 -1.62 15.27
CA PHE A 251 -23.65 -2.71 15.50
C PHE A 251 -24.14 -2.68 16.97
N PHE A 252 -25.44 -2.85 17.17
CA PHE A 252 -26.06 -2.94 18.49
C PHE A 252 -26.69 -4.31 18.67
N GLY A 253 -26.35 -4.99 19.76
CA GLY A 253 -26.92 -6.29 20.05
C GLY A 253 -26.53 -6.84 21.43
N THR A 254 -27.08 -8.02 21.73
CA THR A 254 -26.62 -8.82 22.87
C THR A 254 -25.20 -9.34 22.61
N LEU A 255 -24.54 -9.86 23.62
CA LEU A 255 -23.20 -10.45 23.48
C LEU A 255 -23.17 -11.58 22.42
N GLU A 256 -24.23 -12.37 22.36
CA GLU A 256 -24.34 -13.48 21.40
C GLU A 256 -24.46 -12.95 19.95
N GLU A 257 -25.30 -11.94 19.74
CA GLU A 257 -25.48 -11.28 18.43
C GLU A 257 -24.22 -10.55 17.99
N VAL A 258 -23.51 -9.88 18.91
CA VAL A 258 -22.22 -9.23 18.61
C VAL A 258 -21.17 -10.26 18.20
N ASN A 259 -21.05 -11.38 18.90
CA ASN A 259 -20.12 -12.44 18.54
C ASN A 259 -20.47 -13.09 17.20
N ALA A 260 -21.75 -13.31 16.92
CA ALA A 260 -22.21 -13.80 15.64
C ALA A 260 -21.85 -12.84 14.50
N TYR A 261 -22.08 -11.55 14.71
CA TYR A 261 -21.73 -10.49 13.74
C TYR A 261 -20.22 -10.43 13.47
N PHE A 262 -19.38 -10.49 14.51
CA PHE A 262 -17.92 -10.50 14.34
C PHE A 262 -17.45 -11.72 13.53
N THR A 263 -18.07 -12.91 13.77
CA THR A 263 -17.75 -14.12 13.03
C THR A 263 -18.18 -14.01 11.55
N GLU A 264 -19.38 -13.46 11.29
CA GLU A 264 -19.87 -13.23 9.93
C GLU A 264 -18.97 -12.26 9.16
N MET A 265 -18.54 -11.20 9.81
CA MET A 265 -17.65 -10.18 9.23
C MET A 265 -16.18 -10.62 9.18
N LYS A 266 -15.83 -11.80 9.69
CA LYS A 266 -14.46 -12.33 9.77
C LYS A 266 -13.48 -11.39 10.50
N TRP A 267 -13.95 -10.75 11.56
CA TRP A 267 -13.10 -9.87 12.37
C TRP A 267 -12.41 -10.60 13.53
N THR A 268 -12.65 -11.89 13.68
CA THR A 268 -12.10 -12.76 14.74
C THR A 268 -11.02 -13.73 14.25
N ASP A 269 -10.70 -13.75 12.95
CA ASP A 269 -9.72 -14.68 12.35
C ASP A 269 -8.32 -14.03 12.23
#